data_441da9916d816f74bec8d62be7fd93a7
#
_entry.id   441da9916d816f74bec8d62be7fd93a7
#
_cell.length_a   1.000
_cell.length_b   1.000
_cell.length_c   1.000
_cell.angle_alpha   90.00
_cell.angle_beta   90.00
_cell.angle_gamma   90.00
#
_symmetry.space_group_name_H-M   'P 1'
#
loop_
_entity.id
_entity.type
_entity.pdbx_description
1 polymer ?
#
loop_
_entity_poly.entity_id
_entity_poly.type
_entity_poly.pdbx_seq_one_letter_code
_entity_poly.pdbx_strand_id
1 'polypeptide(L)'
;MRNFNIKRQINKLYTLTAVSYFRIAGASWVALLALRGFSLLQIGILESIFHIASSCFEIPSGVVADVFGRKRTLALSKLVSVLSCLAMILSDNFGTVAFAIAFSAISYNLESGTIEALAYDSLKSVKQEEKYNKFYSNTLCRVCIVAWVQKGICN
;
A
#
# COMPACT_ATOMS: atom_id res chain seq x y z
N MET A 1 -13.38 -30.92 -3.03
CA MET A 1 -13.71 -29.49 -3.20
C MET A 1 -13.48 -28.79 -1.86
N ARG A 2 -12.51 -27.88 -1.77
CA ARG A 2 -12.20 -27.16 -0.52
C ARG A 2 -13.35 -26.20 -0.25
N ASN A 3 -14.11 -26.39 0.84
CA ASN A 3 -15.12 -25.43 1.30
C ASN A 3 -14.44 -24.10 1.58
N PHE A 4 -14.46 -23.25 0.57
CA PHE A 4 -13.81 -21.95 0.58
C PHE A 4 -14.71 -20.97 1.34
N ASN A 5 -14.39 -20.69 2.59
CA ASN A 5 -15.20 -19.81 3.43
C ASN A 5 -14.93 -18.35 3.03
N ILE A 6 -15.66 -17.87 1.99
CA ILE A 6 -15.50 -16.58 1.35
C ILE A 6 -15.64 -15.42 2.33
N LYS A 7 -16.58 -15.52 3.30
CA LYS A 7 -16.71 -14.51 4.35
C LYS A 7 -15.40 -14.33 5.13
N ARG A 8 -14.72 -15.44 5.42
CA ARG A 8 -13.42 -15.42 6.13
C ARG A 8 -12.31 -14.81 5.27
N GLN A 9 -12.33 -15.04 3.96
CA GLN A 9 -11.35 -14.44 3.04
C GLN A 9 -11.58 -12.94 2.88
N ILE A 10 -12.82 -12.51 2.67
CA ILE A 10 -13.18 -11.10 2.57
C ILE A 10 -12.85 -10.38 3.87
N ASN A 11 -13.14 -10.96 5.03
CA ASN A 11 -12.76 -10.37 6.32
C ASN A 11 -11.24 -10.25 6.47
N LYS A 12 -10.47 -11.24 6.04
CA LYS A 12 -9.00 -11.16 6.02
C LYS A 12 -8.50 -10.04 5.09
N LEU A 13 -9.12 -9.86 3.92
CA LEU A 13 -8.80 -8.76 3.02
C LEU A 13 -9.13 -7.41 3.67
N TYR A 14 -10.27 -7.28 4.32
CA TYR A 14 -10.63 -6.07 5.06
C TYR A 14 -9.63 -5.74 6.19
N THR A 15 -9.25 -6.74 6.98
CA THR A 15 -8.26 -6.51 8.05
C THR A 15 -6.89 -6.16 7.48
N LEU A 16 -6.47 -6.82 6.41
CA LEU A 16 -5.19 -6.55 5.75
C LEU A 16 -5.16 -5.14 5.16
N THR A 17 -6.23 -4.73 4.49
CA THR A 17 -6.39 -3.38 3.95
C THR A 17 -6.43 -2.34 5.09
N ALA A 18 -7.19 -2.59 6.16
CA ALA A 18 -7.26 -1.69 7.31
C ALA A 18 -5.88 -1.51 7.97
N VAL A 19 -5.12 -2.58 8.16
CA VAL A 19 -3.75 -2.52 8.72
C VAL A 19 -2.80 -1.80 7.76
N SER A 20 -2.93 -2.00 6.45
CA SER A 20 -2.09 -1.31 5.45
C SER A 20 -2.34 0.20 5.42
N TYR A 21 -3.59 0.61 5.61
CA TYR A 21 -3.95 2.04 5.69
C TYR A 21 -3.73 2.63 7.08
N PHE A 22 -3.67 1.81 8.13
CA PHE A 22 -3.25 2.25 9.46
C PHE A 22 -1.73 2.49 9.53
N ARG A 23 -1.17 2.96 8.43
CA ARG A 23 0.16 3.53 8.43
C ARG A 23 0.10 4.86 9.17
N ILE A 24 0.34 4.84 10.48
CA ILE A 24 0.71 6.01 11.27
C ILE A 24 1.83 6.81 10.58
N ALA A 25 2.50 6.17 9.63
CA ALA A 25 3.63 6.66 8.88
C ALA A 25 3.31 7.73 7.81
N GLY A 26 2.07 8.02 7.45
CA GLY A 26 1.80 9.01 6.40
C GLY A 26 2.29 10.42 6.74
N ALA A 27 2.05 10.91 7.95
CA ALA A 27 2.59 12.18 8.42
C ALA A 27 3.93 12.01 9.18
N SER A 28 4.14 10.84 9.79
CA SER A 28 5.33 10.56 10.63
C SER A 28 6.62 10.47 9.83
N TRP A 29 6.61 10.02 8.56
CA TRP A 29 7.83 9.94 7.77
C TRP A 29 8.35 11.33 7.39
N VAL A 30 7.45 12.28 7.12
CA VAL A 30 7.80 13.69 6.89
C VAL A 30 8.45 14.29 8.13
N ALA A 31 7.84 14.03 9.31
CA ALA A 31 8.39 14.47 10.58
C ALA A 31 9.74 13.82 10.87
N LEU A 32 9.89 12.51 10.58
CA LEU A 32 11.15 11.78 10.72
C LEU A 32 12.26 12.40 9.86
N LEU A 33 11.98 12.74 8.60
CA LEU A 33 12.94 13.37 7.72
C LEU A 33 13.30 14.78 8.17
N ALA A 34 12.31 15.55 8.65
CA ALA A 34 12.54 16.88 9.22
C ALA A 34 13.44 16.77 10.47
N LEU A 35 13.22 15.81 11.35
CA LEU A 35 14.09 15.54 12.52
C LEU A 35 15.50 15.10 12.12
N ARG A 36 15.67 14.45 10.97
CA ARG A 36 16.99 14.12 10.39
C ARG A 36 17.69 15.29 9.72
N GLY A 37 17.07 16.50 9.72
CA GLY A 37 17.64 17.73 9.18
C GLY A 37 17.39 17.96 7.69
N PHE A 38 16.51 17.19 7.06
CA PHE A 38 16.12 17.43 5.67
C PHE A 38 15.25 18.69 5.56
N SER A 39 15.56 19.57 4.60
CA SER A 39 14.74 20.75 4.34
C SER A 39 13.38 20.37 3.74
N LEU A 40 12.37 21.24 3.89
CA LEU A 40 11.05 21.05 3.30
C LEU A 40 11.11 20.88 1.78
N LEU A 41 12.04 21.55 1.11
CA LEU A 41 12.27 21.38 -0.33
C LEU A 41 12.74 19.94 -0.66
N GLN A 42 13.69 19.42 0.10
CA GLN A 42 14.18 18.06 -0.08
C GLN A 42 13.08 17.02 0.17
N ILE A 43 12.26 17.24 1.19
CA ILE A 43 11.11 16.36 1.49
C ILE A 43 10.09 16.41 0.34
N GLY A 44 9.81 17.59 -0.21
CA GLY A 44 8.94 17.74 -1.39
C GLY A 44 9.46 17.03 -2.64
N ILE A 45 10.79 17.06 -2.86
CA ILE A 45 11.43 16.33 -3.96
C ILE A 45 11.29 14.81 -3.73
N LEU A 46 11.50 14.32 -2.52
CA LEU A 46 11.35 12.90 -2.16
C LEU A 46 9.91 12.41 -2.38
N GLU A 47 8.91 13.22 -2.02
CA GLU A 47 7.49 12.94 -2.30
C GLU A 47 7.21 12.86 -3.81
N SER A 48 7.80 13.79 -4.58
CA SER A 48 7.69 13.75 -6.04
C SER A 48 8.30 12.50 -6.63
N ILE A 49 9.45 12.05 -6.13
CA ILE A 49 10.09 10.77 -6.53
C ILE A 49 9.15 9.59 -6.25
N PHE A 50 8.48 9.56 -5.09
CA PHE A 50 7.50 8.53 -4.78
C PHE A 50 6.38 8.48 -5.83
N HIS A 51 5.78 9.62 -6.15
CA HIS A 51 4.68 9.70 -7.11
C HIS A 51 5.10 9.34 -8.53
N ILE A 52 6.28 9.78 -8.98
CA ILE A 52 6.83 9.43 -10.30
C ILE A 52 7.09 7.93 -10.38
N ALA A 53 7.76 7.37 -9.38
CA ALA A 53 8.02 5.93 -9.31
C ALA A 53 6.69 5.13 -9.27
N SER A 54 5.71 5.58 -8.47
CA SER A 54 4.40 4.94 -8.41
C SER A 54 3.72 4.93 -9.78
N SER A 55 3.67 6.05 -10.48
CA SER A 55 3.05 6.13 -11.81
C SER A 55 3.75 5.23 -12.84
N CYS A 56 5.08 5.14 -12.79
CA CYS A 56 5.85 4.26 -13.68
C CYS A 56 5.58 2.78 -13.42
N PHE A 57 5.37 2.39 -12.16
CA PHE A 57 5.20 0.99 -11.77
C PHE A 57 3.74 0.54 -11.68
N GLU A 58 2.77 1.40 -11.92
CA GLU A 58 1.35 1.07 -11.88
C GLU A 58 0.98 -0.02 -12.91
N ILE A 59 1.36 0.16 -14.16
CA ILE A 59 1.11 -0.83 -15.22
C ILE A 59 1.93 -2.11 -15.02
N PRO A 60 3.26 -2.08 -14.79
CA PRO A 60 4.05 -3.29 -14.55
C PRO A 60 3.56 -4.12 -13.36
N SER A 61 3.08 -3.49 -12.28
CA SER A 61 2.59 -4.20 -11.10
C SER A 61 1.36 -5.06 -11.38
N GLY A 62 0.47 -4.60 -12.25
CA GLY A 62 -0.68 -5.37 -12.71
C GLY A 62 -0.25 -6.63 -13.48
N VAL A 63 0.69 -6.50 -14.42
CA VAL A 63 1.24 -7.63 -15.19
C VAL A 63 1.91 -8.66 -14.26
N VAL A 64 2.68 -8.21 -13.28
CA VAL A 64 3.29 -9.09 -12.27
C VAL A 64 2.23 -9.86 -11.50
N ALA A 65 1.13 -9.22 -11.09
CA ALA A 65 0.03 -9.86 -10.38
C ALA A 65 -0.67 -10.95 -11.21
N ASP A 66 -0.79 -10.74 -12.51
CA ASP A 66 -1.44 -11.70 -13.41
C ASP A 66 -0.52 -12.90 -13.74
N VAL A 67 0.79 -12.67 -13.92
CA VAL A 67 1.77 -13.73 -14.26
C VAL A 67 2.13 -14.58 -13.05
N PHE A 68 2.47 -13.97 -11.92
CA PHE A 68 2.94 -14.70 -10.72
C PHE A 68 1.78 -15.19 -9.83
N GLY A 69 0.59 -14.70 -10.08
CA GLY A 69 -0.61 -14.99 -9.30
C GLY A 69 -0.73 -14.09 -8.06
N ARG A 70 -1.92 -13.57 -7.85
CA ARG A 70 -2.26 -12.50 -6.91
C ARG A 70 -1.78 -12.73 -5.46
N LYS A 71 -1.87 -13.98 -4.96
CA LYS A 71 -1.42 -14.28 -3.59
C LYS A 71 0.10 -14.17 -3.42
N ARG A 72 0.87 -14.60 -4.43
CA ARG A 72 2.33 -14.52 -4.41
C ARG A 72 2.79 -13.07 -4.55
N THR A 73 2.13 -12.31 -5.42
CA THR A 73 2.41 -10.87 -5.61
C THR A 73 2.14 -10.09 -4.34
N LEU A 74 1.07 -10.41 -3.60
CA LEU A 74 0.79 -9.79 -2.31
C LEU A 74 1.86 -10.15 -1.25
N ALA A 75 2.35 -11.38 -1.22
CA ALA A 75 3.46 -11.74 -0.35
C ALA A 75 4.76 -11.02 -0.74
N LEU A 76 5.04 -10.91 -2.04
CA LEU A 76 6.17 -10.17 -2.58
C LEU A 76 6.09 -8.68 -2.21
N SER A 77 4.92 -8.05 -2.34
CA SER A 77 4.74 -6.64 -1.95
C SER A 77 5.10 -6.41 -0.48
N LYS A 78 4.69 -7.31 0.42
CA LYS A 78 5.05 -7.20 1.85
C LYS A 78 6.55 -7.35 2.10
N LEU A 79 7.21 -8.27 1.38
CA LEU A 79 8.64 -8.44 1.47
C LEU A 79 9.39 -7.19 0.99
N VAL A 80 8.99 -6.64 -0.15
CA VAL A 80 9.53 -5.38 -0.69
C VAL A 80 9.28 -4.22 0.27
N SER A 81 8.12 -4.16 0.93
CA SER A 81 7.81 -3.15 1.94
C SER A 81 8.76 -3.21 3.14
N VAL A 82 9.06 -4.42 3.63
CA VAL A 82 10.01 -4.60 4.74
C VAL A 82 11.42 -4.17 4.33
N LEU A 83 11.87 -4.56 3.14
CA LEU A 83 13.18 -4.17 2.61
C LEU A 83 13.28 -2.65 2.43
N SER A 84 12.23 -2.00 1.91
CA SER A 84 12.16 -0.55 1.79
C SER A 84 12.24 0.14 3.16
N CYS A 85 11.54 -0.39 4.17
CA CYS A 85 11.59 0.14 5.52
C CYS A 85 12.99 0.01 6.13
N LEU A 86 13.66 -1.13 5.96
CA LEU A 86 15.04 -1.33 6.40
C LEU A 86 16.00 -0.38 5.68
N ALA A 87 15.86 -0.23 4.35
CA ALA A 87 16.64 0.71 3.57
C ALA A 87 16.46 2.15 4.08
N MET A 88 15.22 2.54 4.44
CA MET A 88 14.91 3.86 4.98
C MET A 88 15.58 4.09 6.36
N ILE A 89 15.62 3.07 7.21
CA ILE A 89 16.27 3.15 8.53
C ILE A 89 17.78 3.31 8.39
N LEU A 90 18.39 2.58 7.45
CA LEU A 90 19.83 2.58 7.20
C LEU A 90 20.29 3.76 6.31
N SER A 91 19.37 4.60 5.85
CA SER A 91 19.68 5.71 4.95
C SER A 91 20.09 6.94 5.72
N ASP A 92 21.30 7.45 5.49
CA ASP A 92 21.81 8.69 6.07
C ASP A 92 21.86 9.85 5.08
N ASN A 93 21.90 9.54 3.78
CA ASN A 93 22.05 10.52 2.69
C ASN A 93 20.76 10.67 1.87
N PHE A 94 20.58 11.86 1.27
CA PHE A 94 19.43 12.16 0.40
C PHE A 94 19.24 11.09 -0.71
N GLY A 95 20.31 10.67 -1.38
CA GLY A 95 20.23 9.69 -2.46
C GLY A 95 19.77 8.30 -2.01
N THR A 96 20.23 7.84 -0.84
CA THR A 96 19.82 6.54 -0.27
C THR A 96 18.37 6.58 0.21
N VAL A 97 17.93 7.71 0.78
CA VAL A 97 16.52 7.94 1.14
C VAL A 97 15.64 7.95 -0.10
N ALA A 98 16.07 8.65 -1.17
CA ALA A 98 15.32 8.69 -2.44
C ALA A 98 15.15 7.29 -3.04
N PHE A 99 16.20 6.47 -3.02
CA PHE A 99 16.13 5.07 -3.46
C PHE A 99 15.16 4.25 -2.60
N ALA A 100 15.21 4.37 -1.28
CA ALA A 100 14.31 3.67 -0.39
C ALA A 100 12.84 4.06 -0.63
N ILE A 101 12.58 5.34 -0.89
CA ILE A 101 11.24 5.85 -1.20
C ILE A 101 10.74 5.32 -2.55
N ALA A 102 11.57 5.34 -3.59
CA ALA A 102 11.22 4.77 -4.89
C ALA A 102 10.88 3.26 -4.77
N PHE A 103 11.66 2.53 -3.95
CA PHE A 103 11.42 1.12 -3.66
C PHE A 103 10.11 0.90 -2.89
N SER A 104 9.76 1.83 -1.99
CA SER A 104 8.46 1.83 -1.29
C SER A 104 7.28 2.02 -2.25
N ALA A 105 7.43 2.83 -3.29
CA ALA A 105 6.39 3.03 -4.31
C ALA A 105 6.09 1.74 -5.08
N ILE A 106 7.12 0.93 -5.40
CA ILE A 106 6.94 -0.39 -6.03
C ILE A 106 6.09 -1.30 -5.13
N SER A 107 6.43 -1.37 -3.84
CA SER A 107 5.66 -2.16 -2.87
C SER A 107 4.20 -1.72 -2.81
N TYR A 108 3.96 -0.42 -2.77
CA TYR A 108 2.63 0.17 -2.73
C TYR A 108 1.77 -0.25 -3.93
N ASN A 109 2.31 -0.15 -5.14
CA ASN A 109 1.60 -0.52 -6.37
C ASN A 109 1.33 -2.02 -6.47
N LEU A 110 2.31 -2.86 -6.12
CA LEU A 110 2.12 -4.32 -6.05
C LEU A 110 1.02 -4.71 -5.06
N GLU A 111 0.88 -4.00 -3.97
CA GLU A 111 -0.15 -4.26 -2.96
C GLU A 111 -1.53 -3.79 -3.42
N SER A 112 -1.66 -2.52 -3.83
CA SER A 112 -2.92 -1.88 -4.19
C SER A 112 -3.65 -2.65 -5.29
N GLY A 113 -3.03 -2.81 -6.46
CA GLY A 113 -3.63 -3.53 -7.59
C GLY A 113 -3.96 -5.00 -7.28
N THR A 114 -3.11 -5.66 -6.49
CA THR A 114 -3.32 -7.07 -6.14
C THR A 114 -4.48 -7.27 -5.17
N ILE A 115 -4.67 -6.38 -4.19
CA ILE A 115 -5.78 -6.47 -3.23
C ILE A 115 -7.13 -6.29 -3.94
N GLU A 116 -7.24 -5.28 -4.79
CA GLU A 116 -8.48 -5.00 -5.54
C GLU A 116 -8.86 -6.17 -6.46
N ALA A 117 -7.88 -6.66 -7.21
CA ALA A 117 -8.06 -7.78 -8.10
C ALA A 117 -8.40 -9.09 -7.33
N LEU A 118 -7.77 -9.34 -6.18
CA LEU A 118 -8.06 -10.51 -5.36
C LEU A 118 -9.47 -10.44 -4.74
N ALA A 119 -9.92 -9.26 -4.35
CA ALA A 119 -11.27 -9.02 -3.85
C ALA A 119 -12.31 -9.29 -4.95
N TYR A 120 -12.09 -8.75 -6.14
CA TYR A 120 -12.97 -8.97 -7.29
C TYR A 120 -13.09 -10.45 -7.64
N ASP A 121 -11.98 -11.17 -7.80
CA ASP A 121 -11.98 -12.60 -8.12
C ASP A 121 -12.65 -13.45 -7.05
N SER A 122 -12.45 -13.09 -5.79
CA SER A 122 -13.08 -13.80 -4.67
C SER A 122 -14.59 -13.67 -4.70
N LEU A 123 -15.12 -12.50 -5.08
CA LEU A 123 -16.56 -12.26 -5.21
C LEU A 123 -17.11 -12.89 -6.49
N LYS A 124 -16.36 -12.83 -7.59
CA LYS A 124 -16.73 -13.45 -8.87
C LYS A 124 -16.87 -14.97 -8.74
N SER A 125 -15.99 -15.62 -8.00
CA SER A 125 -16.03 -17.07 -7.80
C SER A 125 -17.32 -17.58 -7.14
N VAL A 126 -18.08 -16.68 -6.50
CA VAL A 126 -19.38 -16.98 -5.83
C VAL A 126 -20.57 -16.31 -6.51
N LYS A 127 -20.39 -15.73 -7.69
CA LYS A 127 -21.45 -14.99 -8.41
C LYS A 127 -22.07 -13.86 -7.56
N GLN A 128 -21.24 -13.14 -6.80
CA GLN A 128 -21.63 -12.01 -5.96
C GLN A 128 -20.88 -10.74 -6.37
N GLU A 129 -20.67 -10.53 -7.65
CA GLU A 129 -19.94 -9.38 -8.22
C GLU A 129 -20.55 -8.04 -7.80
N GLU A 130 -21.88 -7.98 -7.65
CA GLU A 130 -22.59 -6.78 -7.18
C GLU A 130 -22.11 -6.29 -5.80
N LYS A 131 -21.57 -7.18 -4.97
CA LYS A 131 -21.04 -6.82 -3.65
C LYS A 131 -19.65 -6.18 -3.72
N TYR A 132 -18.99 -6.18 -4.89
CA TYR A 132 -17.70 -5.53 -5.06
C TYR A 132 -17.78 -4.02 -4.83
N ASN A 133 -18.82 -3.37 -5.35
CA ASN A 133 -19.03 -1.94 -5.12
C ASN A 133 -19.19 -1.62 -3.62
N LYS A 134 -19.88 -2.48 -2.88
CA LYS A 134 -20.01 -2.35 -1.42
C LYS A 134 -18.69 -2.60 -0.69
N PHE A 135 -17.89 -3.55 -1.18
CA PHE A 135 -16.54 -3.79 -0.65
C PHE A 135 -15.65 -2.56 -0.86
N TYR A 136 -15.62 -2.03 -2.07
CA TYR A 136 -14.82 -0.87 -2.43
C TYR A 136 -15.25 0.38 -1.63
N SER A 137 -16.55 0.65 -1.56
CA SER A 137 -17.11 1.76 -0.79
C SER A 137 -16.77 1.67 0.70
N ASN A 138 -16.93 0.49 1.32
CA ASN A 138 -16.57 0.28 2.72
C ASN A 138 -15.06 0.45 2.95
N THR A 139 -14.22 0.05 1.99
CA THR A 139 -12.77 0.24 2.07
C THR A 139 -12.44 1.72 2.04
N LEU A 140 -13.02 2.49 1.10
CA LEU A 140 -12.84 3.94 1.03
C LEU A 140 -13.30 4.65 2.31
N CYS A 141 -14.46 4.32 2.85
CA CYS A 141 -14.93 4.90 4.13
C CYS A 141 -13.94 4.64 5.27
N ARG A 142 -13.38 3.44 5.37
CA ARG A 142 -12.38 3.11 6.40
C ARG A 142 -11.09 3.91 6.20
N VAL A 143 -10.65 4.06 4.96
CA VAL A 143 -9.48 4.90 4.62
C VAL A 143 -9.72 6.36 5.03
N CYS A 144 -10.89 6.91 4.72
CA CYS A 144 -11.25 8.28 5.09
C CYS A 144 -11.28 8.45 6.63
N ILE A 145 -11.82 7.48 7.36
CA ILE A 145 -11.85 7.51 8.83
C ILE A 145 -10.43 7.49 9.40
N VAL A 146 -9.56 6.60 8.88
CA VAL A 146 -8.16 6.51 9.31
C VAL A 146 -7.41 7.81 9.02
N ALA A 147 -7.60 8.38 7.83
CA ALA A 147 -6.99 9.66 7.44
C ALA A 147 -7.49 10.81 8.33
N TRP A 148 -8.77 10.81 8.69
CA TRP A 148 -9.34 11.81 9.58
C TRP A 148 -8.80 11.70 11.01
N VAL A 149 -8.68 10.48 11.54
CA VAL A 149 -8.07 10.20 12.86
C VAL A 149 -6.60 10.62 12.88
N GLN A 150 -5.84 10.33 11.82
CA GLN A 150 -4.44 10.79 11.69
C GLN A 150 -4.33 12.31 11.74
N LYS A 151 -5.24 13.01 11.06
CA LYS A 151 -5.26 14.49 11.05
C LYS A 151 -5.60 15.08 12.43
N GLY A 152 -6.45 14.40 13.20
CA GLY A 152 -6.80 14.81 14.57
C GLY A 152 -5.71 14.53 15.62
N ILE A 153 -4.76 13.62 15.34
CA ILE A 153 -3.62 13.32 16.23
C ILE A 153 -2.46 14.30 15.99
N CYS A 154 -2.38 14.92 14.80
CA CYS A 154 -1.32 15.87 14.43
C CYS A 154 -1.65 17.34 14.76
N ASN A 155 -2.85 17.64 15.27
CA ASN A 155 -3.22 18.94 15.84
C ASN A 155 -3.18 18.88 17.37
#